data_0f42ab331c354d18fc448937c490047e
#
_entry.id   0f42ab331c354d18fc448937c490047e
#
_cell.length_a   1.000
_cell.length_b   1.000
_cell.length_c   1.000
_cell.angle_alpha   90.00
_cell.angle_beta   90.00
_cell.angle_gamma   90.00
#
_symmetry.space_group_name_H-M   'P 1'
#
loop_
_entity.id
_entity.type
_entity.pdbx_description
1 polymer ?
#
loop_
_entity_poly.entity_id
_entity_poly.type
_entity_poly.pdbx_seq_one_letter_code
_entity_poly.pdbx_strand_id
1 'polypeptide(L)'
;MFYTDFVLRISLSLVLGFLIGLERQLTGHPAGIRINVLICMGTSFFTLFPMLYGSDQVFRVGSSIISGVGFLCSGVIFKDSGTVRGMNTAATLWCTAAIGILASTGMYAMAITAAGILIVSNLILRPLARKLNPITAGDESEKQYRISVTCQEDAEQEIRLLLINNIIVNTE
;
A
#
# COMPACT_ATOMS: atom_id res chain seq x y z
N MET A 1 -5.80 -30.90 -6.66
CA MET A 1 -6.42 -29.85 -5.85
C MET A 1 -7.89 -29.77 -6.20
N PHE A 2 -8.79 -29.96 -5.22
CA PHE A 2 -10.22 -29.88 -5.45
C PHE A 2 -10.63 -28.41 -5.64
N TYR A 3 -11.68 -28.19 -6.46
CA TYR A 3 -12.20 -26.83 -6.73
C TYR A 3 -12.54 -26.05 -5.44
N THR A 4 -13.10 -26.73 -4.45
CA THR A 4 -13.41 -26.15 -3.14
C THR A 4 -12.18 -25.63 -2.40
N ASP A 5 -11.06 -26.34 -2.46
CA ASP A 5 -9.79 -25.91 -1.86
C ASP A 5 -9.22 -24.66 -2.56
N PHE A 6 -9.30 -24.61 -3.88
CA PHE A 6 -8.94 -23.41 -4.65
C PHE A 6 -9.76 -22.20 -4.23
N VAL A 7 -11.10 -22.33 -4.20
CA VAL A 7 -12.00 -21.24 -3.82
C VAL A 7 -11.71 -20.76 -2.40
N LEU A 8 -11.48 -21.68 -1.45
CA LEU A 8 -11.18 -21.34 -0.06
C LEU A 8 -9.88 -20.51 0.06
N ARG A 9 -8.82 -20.90 -0.63
CA ARG A 9 -7.52 -20.19 -0.61
C ARG A 9 -7.62 -18.78 -1.18
N ILE A 10 -8.32 -18.64 -2.31
CA ILE A 10 -8.53 -17.33 -2.93
C ILE A 10 -9.44 -16.45 -2.08
N SER A 11 -10.52 -17.01 -1.53
CA SER A 11 -11.43 -16.27 -0.64
C SER A 11 -10.71 -15.77 0.62
N LEU A 12 -9.82 -16.59 1.20
CA LEU A 12 -9.00 -16.16 2.33
C LEU A 12 -8.08 -15.01 1.93
N SER A 13 -7.40 -15.12 0.79
CA SER A 13 -6.50 -14.06 0.29
C SER A 13 -7.25 -12.75 0.04
N LEU A 14 -8.48 -12.83 -0.51
CA LEU A 14 -9.35 -11.67 -0.70
C LEU A 14 -9.68 -11.01 0.65
N VAL A 15 -10.13 -11.80 1.63
CA VAL A 15 -10.50 -11.30 2.96
C VAL A 15 -9.32 -10.66 3.68
N LEU A 16 -8.15 -11.32 3.67
CA LEU A 16 -6.96 -10.78 4.32
C LEU A 16 -6.46 -9.49 3.63
N GLY A 17 -6.42 -9.48 2.29
CA GLY A 17 -6.11 -8.28 1.51
C GLY A 17 -7.10 -7.13 1.76
N PHE A 18 -8.40 -7.46 1.92
CA PHE A 18 -9.44 -6.49 2.26
C PHE A 18 -9.22 -5.90 3.66
N LEU A 19 -8.96 -6.71 4.68
CA LEU A 19 -8.73 -6.24 6.05
C LEU A 19 -7.50 -5.33 6.16
N ILE A 20 -6.39 -5.70 5.51
CA ILE A 20 -5.19 -4.88 5.46
C ILE A 20 -5.48 -3.55 4.72
N GLY A 21 -6.14 -3.64 3.57
CA GLY A 21 -6.50 -2.46 2.78
C GLY A 21 -7.49 -1.55 3.49
N LEU A 22 -8.42 -2.10 4.28
CA LEU A 22 -9.37 -1.35 5.08
C LEU A 22 -8.66 -0.54 6.17
N GLU A 23 -7.72 -1.15 6.90
CA GLU A 23 -6.87 -0.44 7.86
C GLU A 23 -6.15 0.74 7.18
N ARG A 24 -5.53 0.49 6.02
CA ARG A 24 -4.82 1.52 5.25
C ARG A 24 -5.74 2.67 4.83
N GLN A 25 -6.94 2.35 4.36
CA GLN A 25 -7.91 3.34 3.91
C GLN A 25 -8.47 4.17 5.06
N LEU A 26 -8.80 3.55 6.19
CA LEU A 26 -9.29 4.24 7.38
C LEU A 26 -8.23 5.14 8.03
N THR A 27 -6.95 4.78 7.89
CA THR A 27 -5.83 5.59 8.40
C THR A 27 -5.32 6.64 7.42
N GLY A 28 -5.99 6.82 6.26
CA GLY A 28 -5.70 7.86 5.27
C GLY A 28 -4.41 7.64 4.47
N HIS A 29 -3.96 6.38 4.34
CA HIS A 29 -2.77 6.05 3.55
C HIS A 29 -3.09 5.81 2.07
N PRO A 30 -2.17 6.11 1.16
CA PRO A 30 -2.25 5.61 -0.21
C PRO A 30 -2.22 4.07 -0.22
N ALA A 31 -2.67 3.45 -1.30
CA ALA A 31 -2.82 2.00 -1.41
C ALA A 31 -3.83 1.40 -0.39
N GLY A 32 -5.10 1.79 -0.53
CA GLY A 32 -6.23 1.28 0.26
C GLY A 32 -6.68 -0.13 -0.15
N ILE A 33 -7.98 -0.41 0.02
CA ILE A 33 -8.58 -1.74 -0.16
C ILE A 33 -8.26 -2.36 -1.52
N ARG A 34 -8.52 -1.62 -2.60
CA ARG A 34 -8.39 -2.16 -3.97
C ARG A 34 -6.99 -2.72 -4.26
N ILE A 35 -5.95 -1.98 -3.90
CA ILE A 35 -4.57 -2.37 -4.22
C ILE A 35 -4.14 -3.56 -3.37
N ASN A 36 -4.43 -3.56 -2.07
CA ASN A 36 -4.08 -4.66 -1.17
C ASN A 36 -4.80 -5.95 -1.54
N VAL A 37 -6.09 -5.91 -1.89
CA VAL A 37 -6.84 -7.07 -2.37
C VAL A 37 -6.21 -7.63 -3.65
N LEU A 38 -5.93 -6.77 -4.64
CA LEU A 38 -5.37 -7.21 -5.91
C LEU A 38 -3.97 -7.83 -5.76
N ILE A 39 -3.12 -7.28 -4.89
CA ILE A 39 -1.80 -7.84 -4.62
C ILE A 39 -1.92 -9.18 -3.91
N CYS A 40 -2.73 -9.29 -2.86
CA CYS A 40 -2.90 -10.52 -2.11
C CYS A 40 -3.48 -11.64 -2.99
N MET A 41 -4.53 -11.36 -3.77
CA MET A 41 -5.11 -12.32 -4.70
C MET A 41 -4.17 -12.66 -5.85
N GLY A 42 -3.51 -11.67 -6.44
CA GLY A 42 -2.59 -11.87 -7.56
C GLY A 42 -1.42 -12.79 -7.18
N THR A 43 -0.81 -12.57 -6.02
CA THR A 43 0.25 -13.45 -5.52
C THR A 43 -0.26 -14.85 -5.23
N SER A 44 -1.51 -14.99 -4.76
CA SER A 44 -2.16 -16.29 -4.57
C SER A 44 -2.39 -17.01 -5.89
N PHE A 45 -2.84 -16.34 -6.94
CA PHE A 45 -3.01 -16.95 -8.27
C PHE A 45 -1.70 -17.43 -8.82
N PHE A 46 -0.63 -16.62 -8.78
CA PHE A 46 0.69 -17.00 -9.24
C PHE A 46 1.29 -18.17 -8.46
N THR A 47 0.97 -18.30 -7.18
CA THR A 47 1.44 -19.42 -6.35
C THR A 47 0.63 -20.69 -6.58
N LEU A 48 -0.69 -20.59 -6.77
CA LEU A 48 -1.57 -21.72 -7.03
C LEU A 48 -1.32 -22.38 -8.37
N PHE A 49 -0.98 -21.59 -9.41
CA PHE A 49 -0.72 -22.11 -10.74
C PHE A 49 0.38 -23.21 -10.76
N PRO A 50 1.59 -22.99 -10.22
CA PRO A 50 2.62 -24.03 -10.23
C PRO A 50 2.32 -25.20 -9.31
N MET A 51 1.45 -25.07 -8.31
CA MET A 51 1.02 -26.20 -7.47
C MET A 51 0.34 -27.32 -8.26
N LEU A 52 -0.17 -27.02 -9.45
CA LEU A 52 -0.72 -28.02 -10.37
C LEU A 52 0.37 -28.89 -11.03
N TYR A 53 1.63 -28.43 -11.06
CA TYR A 53 2.75 -29.05 -11.75
C TYR A 53 3.84 -29.61 -10.83
N GLY A 54 3.73 -29.42 -9.50
CA GLY A 54 4.65 -29.96 -8.51
C GLY A 54 5.20 -28.93 -7.53
N SER A 55 5.62 -29.37 -6.35
CA SER A 55 6.02 -28.53 -5.23
C SER A 55 7.27 -27.67 -5.51
N ASP A 56 8.23 -28.20 -6.28
CA ASP A 56 9.51 -27.52 -6.55
C ASP A 56 9.32 -26.23 -7.34
N GLN A 57 8.29 -26.16 -8.17
CA GLN A 57 7.95 -24.98 -8.95
C GLN A 57 7.40 -23.85 -8.07
N VAL A 58 6.77 -24.17 -6.94
CA VAL A 58 6.21 -23.19 -6.01
C VAL A 58 7.31 -22.29 -5.42
N PHE A 59 8.46 -22.86 -5.02
CA PHE A 59 9.58 -22.07 -4.50
C PHE A 59 10.17 -21.12 -5.55
N ARG A 60 10.30 -21.56 -6.77
CA ARG A 60 10.82 -20.74 -7.87
C ARG A 60 9.89 -19.57 -8.17
N VAL A 61 8.59 -19.83 -8.26
CA VAL A 61 7.59 -18.77 -8.50
C VAL A 61 7.50 -17.84 -7.30
N GLY A 62 7.55 -18.35 -6.07
CA GLY A 62 7.58 -17.52 -4.86
C GLY A 62 8.74 -16.53 -4.86
N SER A 63 9.95 -16.96 -5.21
CA SER A 63 11.12 -16.07 -5.33
C SER A 63 10.92 -15.01 -6.42
N SER A 64 10.32 -15.38 -7.55
CA SER A 64 10.02 -14.45 -8.65
C SER A 64 8.95 -13.44 -8.25
N ILE A 65 7.94 -13.85 -7.49
CA ILE A 65 6.90 -12.97 -6.96
C ILE A 65 7.52 -11.92 -6.02
N ILE A 66 8.39 -12.34 -5.09
CA ILE A 66 9.07 -11.43 -4.15
C ILE A 66 9.83 -10.35 -4.92
N SER A 67 10.57 -10.73 -5.95
CA SER A 67 11.30 -9.79 -6.81
C SER A 67 10.36 -8.87 -7.60
N GLY A 68 9.32 -9.44 -8.22
CA GLY A 68 8.35 -8.69 -9.03
C GLY A 68 7.53 -7.70 -8.22
N VAL A 69 7.11 -8.05 -7.01
CA VAL A 69 6.42 -7.14 -6.09
C VAL A 69 7.36 -6.02 -5.64
N GLY A 70 8.66 -6.28 -5.49
CA GLY A 70 9.66 -5.23 -5.22
C GLY A 70 9.66 -4.14 -6.29
N PHE A 71 9.51 -4.51 -7.57
CA PHE A 71 9.38 -3.56 -8.67
C PHE A 71 8.09 -2.72 -8.56
N LEU A 72 6.95 -3.34 -8.27
CA LEU A 72 5.69 -2.61 -8.04
C LEU A 72 5.79 -1.65 -6.85
N CYS A 73 6.45 -2.08 -5.78
CA CYS A 73 6.68 -1.28 -4.58
C CYS A 73 7.57 -0.07 -4.87
N SER A 74 8.54 -0.18 -5.77
CA SER A 74 9.39 0.95 -6.16
C SER A 74 8.59 2.07 -6.83
N GLY A 75 7.53 1.73 -7.58
CA GLY A 75 6.61 2.68 -8.20
C GLY A 75 5.75 3.48 -7.21
N VAL A 76 5.69 3.07 -5.95
CA VAL A 76 4.95 3.78 -4.89
C VAL A 76 5.87 4.73 -4.10
N ILE A 77 7.19 4.60 -4.25
CA ILE A 77 8.18 5.41 -3.56
C ILE A 77 8.53 6.60 -4.43
N PHE A 78 8.26 7.81 -3.93
CA PHE A 78 8.55 9.05 -4.62
C PHE A 78 9.53 9.90 -3.81
N LYS A 79 10.47 10.53 -4.50
CA LYS A 79 11.36 11.53 -3.93
C LYS A 79 10.91 12.91 -4.43
N ASP A 80 10.46 13.75 -3.50
CA ASP A 80 10.05 15.12 -3.78
C ASP A 80 10.83 16.07 -2.89
N SER A 81 11.52 17.05 -3.52
CA SER A 81 12.26 18.14 -2.85
C SER A 81 13.16 17.69 -1.68
N GLY A 82 13.79 16.51 -1.79
CA GLY A 82 14.69 15.96 -0.76
C GLY A 82 14.04 14.96 0.20
N THR A 83 12.70 14.87 0.24
CA THR A 83 11.96 13.95 1.10
C THR A 83 11.54 12.70 0.33
N VAL A 84 11.70 11.52 0.95
CA VAL A 84 11.26 10.24 0.38
C VAL A 84 9.93 9.84 0.99
N ARG A 85 8.90 9.73 0.17
CA ARG A 85 7.54 9.32 0.57
C ARG A 85 7.19 7.94 0.03
N GLY A 86 6.24 7.24 0.67
CA GLY A 86 5.72 5.97 0.19
C GLY A 86 6.43 4.71 0.68
N MET A 87 7.56 4.82 1.41
CA MET A 87 8.31 3.66 1.91
C MET A 87 7.47 2.72 2.77
N ASN A 88 6.70 3.26 3.72
CA ASN A 88 5.81 2.46 4.57
C ASN A 88 4.70 1.77 3.76
N THR A 89 4.17 2.44 2.76
CA THR A 89 3.19 1.87 1.83
C THR A 89 3.80 0.73 1.03
N ALA A 90 4.99 0.91 0.48
CA ALA A 90 5.72 -0.11 -0.25
C ALA A 90 5.99 -1.36 0.61
N ALA A 91 6.46 -1.15 1.85
CA ALA A 91 6.68 -2.24 2.81
C ALA A 91 5.38 -2.99 3.13
N THR A 92 4.25 -2.29 3.33
CA THR A 92 2.95 -2.92 3.59
C THR A 92 2.51 -3.77 2.39
N LEU A 93 2.63 -3.26 1.16
CA LEU A 93 2.27 -4.00 -0.06
C LEU A 93 3.14 -5.27 -0.24
N TRP A 94 4.43 -5.16 0.08
CA TRP A 94 5.34 -6.30 0.04
C TRP A 94 4.96 -7.39 1.05
N CYS A 95 4.61 -7.02 2.29
CA CYS A 95 4.07 -7.93 3.29
C CYS A 95 2.72 -8.53 2.87
N THR A 96 1.83 -7.75 2.26
CA THR A 96 0.54 -8.23 1.73
C THR A 96 0.73 -9.31 0.66
N ALA A 97 1.74 -9.16 -0.19
CA ALA A 97 2.09 -10.17 -1.17
C ALA A 97 2.54 -11.49 -0.52
N ALA A 98 3.38 -11.41 0.53
CA ALA A 98 3.80 -12.59 1.29
C ALA A 98 2.61 -13.30 1.97
N ILE A 99 1.65 -12.55 2.51
CA ILE A 99 0.42 -13.10 3.10
C ILE A 99 -0.41 -13.84 2.04
N GLY A 100 -0.49 -13.33 0.82
CA GLY A 100 -1.15 -14.02 -0.30
C GLY A 100 -0.48 -15.35 -0.64
N ILE A 101 0.84 -15.43 -0.61
CA ILE A 101 1.58 -16.68 -0.80
C ILE A 101 1.25 -17.67 0.33
N LEU A 102 1.27 -17.24 1.60
CA LEU A 102 0.93 -18.10 2.74
C LEU A 102 -0.52 -18.64 2.66
N ALA A 103 -1.46 -17.80 2.28
CA ALA A 103 -2.86 -18.21 2.14
C ALA A 103 -3.02 -19.26 1.02
N SER A 104 -2.33 -19.08 -0.11
CA SER A 104 -2.42 -19.97 -1.26
C SER A 104 -1.73 -21.32 -1.03
N THR A 105 -0.67 -21.38 -0.21
CA THR A 105 0.01 -22.63 0.13
C THR A 105 -0.72 -23.48 1.18
N GLY A 106 -1.88 -23.00 1.68
CA GLY A 106 -2.66 -23.71 2.69
C GLY A 106 -2.22 -23.46 4.13
N MET A 107 -1.26 -22.56 4.34
CA MET A 107 -0.78 -22.17 5.68
C MET A 107 -1.72 -21.12 6.29
N TYR A 108 -3.00 -21.47 6.45
CA TYR A 108 -4.07 -20.53 6.83
C TYR A 108 -3.82 -19.81 8.16
N ALA A 109 -3.40 -20.56 9.19
CA ALA A 109 -3.12 -19.98 10.49
C ALA A 109 -1.96 -18.97 10.42
N MET A 110 -0.92 -19.28 9.64
CA MET A 110 0.22 -18.36 9.44
C MET A 110 -0.19 -17.13 8.65
N ALA A 111 -1.02 -17.26 7.62
CA ALA A 111 -1.52 -16.13 6.85
C ALA A 111 -2.36 -15.18 7.72
N ILE A 112 -3.27 -15.73 8.54
CA ILE A 112 -4.12 -14.95 9.45
C ILE A 112 -3.27 -14.24 10.51
N THR A 113 -2.35 -14.93 11.14
CA THR A 113 -1.47 -14.35 12.16
C THR A 113 -0.56 -13.27 11.56
N ALA A 114 0.00 -13.50 10.38
CA ALA A 114 0.82 -12.51 9.69
C ALA A 114 0.03 -11.24 9.33
N ALA A 115 -1.20 -11.38 8.84
CA ALA A 115 -2.08 -10.25 8.56
C ALA A 115 -2.43 -9.48 9.84
N GLY A 116 -2.75 -10.19 10.93
CA GLY A 116 -3.02 -9.57 12.23
C GLY A 116 -1.82 -8.80 12.77
N ILE A 117 -0.62 -9.38 12.73
CA ILE A 117 0.63 -8.73 13.14
C ILE A 117 0.90 -7.49 12.28
N LEU A 118 0.71 -7.56 10.96
CA LEU A 118 0.91 -6.43 10.05
C LEU A 118 -0.02 -5.27 10.39
N ILE A 119 -1.32 -5.53 10.57
CA ILE A 119 -2.32 -4.52 10.93
C ILE A 119 -1.97 -3.89 12.29
N VAL A 120 -1.70 -4.71 13.31
CA VAL A 120 -1.34 -4.24 14.65
C VAL A 120 -0.05 -3.40 14.60
N SER A 121 0.95 -3.84 13.85
CA SER A 121 2.20 -3.09 13.68
C SER A 121 1.95 -1.72 13.06
N ASN A 122 1.16 -1.65 11.99
CA ASN A 122 0.81 -0.38 11.34
C ASN A 122 0.07 0.57 12.30
N LEU A 123 -0.83 0.05 13.13
CA LEU A 123 -1.61 0.85 14.09
C LEU A 123 -0.76 1.34 15.28
N ILE A 124 0.13 0.50 15.81
CA ILE A 124 0.90 0.80 17.02
C ILE A 124 2.18 1.59 16.70
N LEU A 125 2.94 1.19 15.67
CA LEU A 125 4.24 1.80 15.39
C LEU A 125 4.11 3.25 14.92
N ARG A 126 3.01 3.60 14.27
CA ARG A 126 2.78 4.97 13.80
C ARG A 126 2.70 6.00 14.93
N PRO A 127 1.83 5.87 15.95
CA PRO A 127 1.80 6.82 17.06
C PRO A 127 3.08 6.79 17.89
N LEU A 128 3.74 5.63 17.98
CA LEU A 128 5.01 5.49 18.67
C LEU A 128 6.12 6.26 17.94
N ALA A 129 6.23 6.12 16.63
CA ALA A 129 7.20 6.85 15.82
C ALA A 129 7.02 8.37 15.92
N ARG A 130 5.76 8.85 15.93
CA ARG A 130 5.45 10.27 16.13
C ARG A 130 5.88 10.80 17.49
N LYS A 131 5.77 9.98 18.55
CA LYS A 131 6.21 10.37 19.89
C LYS A 131 7.73 10.40 20.03
N LEU A 132 8.43 9.48 19.36
CA LEU A 132 9.88 9.36 19.45
C LEU A 132 10.62 10.37 18.59
N ASN A 133 10.04 10.77 17.46
CA ASN A 133 10.69 11.70 16.54
C ASN A 133 9.70 12.74 15.99
N PRO A 134 9.36 13.79 16.79
CA PRO A 134 8.41 14.82 16.39
C PRO A 134 8.85 15.61 15.15
N ILE A 135 10.16 15.66 14.85
CA ILE A 135 10.71 16.38 13.70
C ILE A 135 10.39 15.62 12.40
N THR A 136 10.50 14.30 12.40
CA THR A 136 10.19 13.46 11.21
C THR A 136 8.67 13.26 11.02
N ALA A 137 7.89 13.42 12.09
CA ALA A 137 6.42 13.33 12.03
C ALA A 137 5.77 14.54 11.32
N GLY A 138 6.44 15.70 11.32
CA GLY A 138 6.02 16.89 10.57
C GLY A 138 6.05 16.68 9.06
N ASP A 139 6.98 15.89 8.59
CA ASP A 139 7.24 15.70 7.17
C ASP A 139 6.19 14.82 6.43
N GLU A 140 5.49 13.91 7.14
CA GLU A 140 4.30 13.24 6.58
C GLU A 140 3.00 14.08 6.74
N SER A 141 3.04 15.14 7.56
CA SER A 141 1.87 15.97 7.90
C SER A 141 1.87 17.33 7.23
N GLU A 142 2.94 17.78 6.60
CA GLU A 142 2.90 18.93 5.71
C GLU A 142 2.03 18.57 4.50
N LYS A 143 0.76 18.87 4.64
CA LYS A 143 -0.18 18.86 3.52
C LYS A 143 0.25 19.99 2.59
N GLN A 144 1.12 19.69 1.64
CA GLN A 144 1.35 20.59 0.52
C GLN A 144 0.05 20.65 -0.29
N TYR A 145 -0.66 21.75 -0.18
CA TYR A 145 -1.80 22.02 -1.01
C TYR A 145 -1.31 22.56 -2.35
N ARG A 146 -1.55 21.82 -3.42
CA ARG A 146 -1.40 22.33 -4.78
C ARG A 146 -2.76 22.83 -5.23
N ILE A 147 -2.92 24.13 -5.30
CA ILE A 147 -4.12 24.76 -5.86
C ILE A 147 -3.91 24.82 -7.37
N SER A 148 -4.68 24.04 -8.13
CA SER A 148 -4.73 24.12 -9.58
C SER A 148 -5.98 24.90 -9.98
N VAL A 149 -5.79 26.07 -10.54
CA VAL A 149 -6.88 26.90 -11.07
C VAL A 149 -6.84 26.82 -12.59
N THR A 150 -7.92 26.31 -13.19
CA THR A 150 -8.09 26.32 -14.64
C THR A 150 -8.91 27.53 -15.01
N CYS A 151 -8.33 28.47 -15.75
CA CYS A 151 -9.02 29.68 -16.21
C CYS A 151 -8.84 29.85 -17.72
N GLN A 152 -9.66 30.73 -18.32
CA GLN A 152 -9.47 31.16 -19.69
C GLN A 152 -8.25 32.11 -19.75
N GLU A 153 -7.57 32.14 -20.90
CA GLU A 153 -6.32 32.85 -21.12
C GLU A 153 -6.41 34.35 -20.78
N ASP A 154 -7.56 34.95 -21.02
CA ASP A 154 -7.82 36.38 -20.74
C ASP A 154 -7.96 36.71 -19.24
N ALA A 155 -8.27 35.72 -18.40
CA ALA A 155 -8.47 35.88 -16.96
C ALA A 155 -7.24 35.50 -16.13
N GLU A 156 -6.18 34.96 -16.74
CA GLU A 156 -5.00 34.44 -16.03
C GLU A 156 -4.33 35.47 -15.15
N GLN A 157 -4.10 36.68 -15.66
CA GLN A 157 -3.39 37.74 -14.93
C GLN A 157 -4.17 38.21 -13.71
N GLU A 158 -5.48 38.37 -13.82
CA GLU A 158 -6.36 38.84 -12.76
C GLU A 158 -6.46 37.80 -11.63
N ILE A 159 -6.65 36.55 -12.00
CA ILE A 159 -6.72 35.42 -11.04
C ILE A 159 -5.37 35.22 -10.34
N ARG A 160 -4.27 35.35 -11.05
CA ARG A 160 -2.92 35.25 -10.46
C ARG A 160 -2.66 36.34 -9.42
N LEU A 161 -3.05 37.58 -9.69
CA LEU A 161 -2.94 38.69 -8.76
C LEU A 161 -3.83 38.51 -7.51
N LEU A 162 -5.07 38.02 -7.70
CA LEU A 162 -5.98 37.72 -6.62
C LEU A 162 -5.47 36.59 -5.70
N LEU A 163 -4.90 35.53 -6.28
CA LEU A 163 -4.32 34.43 -5.53
C LEU A 163 -3.09 34.88 -4.71
N ILE A 164 -2.18 35.65 -5.31
CA ILE A 164 -1.00 36.16 -4.63
C ILE A 164 -1.41 37.09 -3.47
N ASN A 165 -2.32 38.01 -3.69
CA ASN A 165 -2.80 38.92 -2.65
C ASN A 165 -3.50 38.22 -1.48
N ASN A 166 -4.36 37.23 -1.75
CA ASN A 166 -5.06 36.49 -0.70
C ASN A 166 -4.15 35.50 0.06
N ILE A 167 -3.11 34.94 -0.58
CA ILE A 167 -2.16 34.04 0.10
C ILE A 167 -1.21 34.85 1.00
N ILE A 168 -0.75 36.03 0.56
CA ILE A 168 0.17 36.86 1.34
C ILE A 168 -0.52 37.49 2.55
N VAL A 169 -1.80 37.91 2.42
CA VAL A 169 -2.56 38.56 3.50
C VAL A 169 -2.96 37.57 4.62
N ASN A 170 -3.02 36.27 4.36
CA ASN A 170 -3.37 35.25 5.38
C ASN A 170 -2.14 34.57 6.04
N THR A 171 -0.93 35.05 5.81
CA THR A 171 0.31 34.52 6.42
C THR A 171 0.89 35.44 7.50
N GLU A 172 0.22 36.54 7.87
CA GLU A 172 0.45 37.33 9.09
C GLU A 172 -0.59 36.97 10.16
#